data_dc227daaaa71a8d39ea055d4687aa90d
#
_entry.id   dc227daaaa71a8d39ea055d4687aa90d
#
_cell.length_a   1.000
_cell.length_b   1.000
_cell.length_c   1.000
_cell.angle_alpha   90.00
_cell.angle_beta   90.00
_cell.angle_gamma   90.00
#
_symmetry.space_group_name_H-M   'P 1'
#
loop_
_entity.id
_entity.type
_entity.pdbx_description
1 polymer ?
#
loop_
_entity_poly.entity_id
_entity_poly.type
_entity_poly.pdbx_seq_one_letter_code
_entity_poly.pdbx_strand_id
1 'polypeptide(L)'
;MTIRYQRYQNGFTLYELLITMLVIGIVLTVGIPSLGVFTQNSRITSTANDLHSSFFLARSEAARAKSNITICASNNSMGAATCTGGTFDDGWIIFVDLNGDIQRPGGPNVVGGENVLRRHPPVDDAIDISMNPGATYFSFAPTGLGRGNVAGAGPSVQTAVVCDGRGNVVAAGGNSAARYLVVTPLGRATVLRDVDLITAAGGCP
;
A
#
# COMPACT_ATOMS: atom_id res chain seq x y z
N MET A 1 -8.37 57.73 -42.15
CA MET A 1 -9.50 56.84 -42.51
C MET A 1 -9.39 55.57 -41.66
N THR A 2 -10.15 55.49 -40.53
CA THR A 2 -9.99 54.40 -39.54
C THR A 2 -11.10 53.37 -39.78
N ILE A 3 -10.72 52.20 -40.27
CA ILE A 3 -11.64 51.09 -40.53
C ILE A 3 -11.94 50.42 -39.17
N ARG A 4 -13.14 50.56 -38.63
CA ARG A 4 -13.64 49.82 -37.48
C ARG A 4 -14.13 48.44 -37.95
N TYR A 5 -13.37 47.39 -37.59
CA TYR A 5 -13.86 46.00 -37.70
C TYR A 5 -14.91 45.77 -36.61
N GLN A 6 -16.17 45.65 -37.01
CA GLN A 6 -17.23 45.13 -36.16
C GLN A 6 -17.02 43.64 -35.99
N ARG A 7 -16.68 43.22 -34.78
CA ARG A 7 -16.69 41.78 -34.38
C ARG A 7 -18.15 41.37 -34.21
N TYR A 8 -18.66 40.53 -35.08
CA TYR A 8 -19.95 39.89 -34.88
C TYR A 8 -19.83 38.95 -33.68
N GLN A 9 -20.57 39.26 -32.62
CA GLN A 9 -20.74 38.35 -31.48
C GLN A 9 -21.87 37.38 -31.84
N ASN A 10 -21.51 36.15 -32.18
CA ASN A 10 -22.49 35.08 -32.34
C ASN A 10 -22.92 34.59 -30.96
N GLY A 11 -24.16 34.77 -30.58
CA GLY A 11 -24.75 34.20 -29.38
C GLY A 11 -25.11 32.72 -29.56
N PHE A 12 -25.11 31.96 -28.47
CA PHE A 12 -25.60 30.58 -28.48
C PHE A 12 -27.09 30.51 -28.80
N THR A 13 -27.48 29.54 -29.61
CA THR A 13 -28.89 29.25 -29.87
C THR A 13 -29.50 28.45 -28.72
N LEU A 14 -30.80 28.57 -28.48
CA LEU A 14 -31.51 27.78 -27.46
C LEU A 14 -31.38 26.27 -27.73
N TYR A 15 -31.39 25.86 -28.99
CA TYR A 15 -31.21 24.47 -29.43
C TYR A 15 -29.83 23.94 -29.10
N GLU A 16 -28.78 24.70 -29.27
CA GLU A 16 -27.40 24.37 -28.97
C GLU A 16 -27.20 24.17 -27.44
N LEU A 17 -27.85 25.00 -26.64
CA LEU A 17 -27.85 24.86 -25.19
C LEU A 17 -28.59 23.59 -24.73
N LEU A 18 -29.74 23.27 -25.34
CA LEU A 18 -30.47 22.03 -25.03
C LEU A 18 -29.67 20.78 -25.38
N ILE A 19 -29.01 20.73 -26.56
CA ILE A 19 -28.18 19.60 -26.94
C ILE A 19 -26.98 19.46 -26.00
N THR A 20 -26.31 20.56 -25.67
CA THR A 20 -25.15 20.50 -24.78
C THR A 20 -25.54 19.99 -23.40
N MET A 21 -26.67 20.42 -22.81
CA MET A 21 -27.16 19.91 -21.54
C MET A 21 -27.54 18.44 -21.60
N LEU A 22 -28.14 17.97 -22.71
CA LEU A 22 -28.46 16.55 -22.90
C LEU A 22 -27.19 15.70 -22.98
N VAL A 23 -26.19 16.12 -23.74
CA VAL A 23 -24.91 15.42 -23.86
C VAL A 23 -24.17 15.37 -22.51
N ILE A 24 -24.12 16.50 -21.80
CA ILE A 24 -23.51 16.56 -20.47
C ILE A 24 -24.23 15.61 -19.51
N GLY A 25 -25.57 15.58 -19.52
CA GLY A 25 -26.34 14.64 -18.70
C GLY A 25 -25.98 13.18 -18.94
N ILE A 26 -25.85 12.76 -20.21
CA ILE A 26 -25.44 11.40 -20.58
C ILE A 26 -24.00 11.11 -20.11
N VAL A 27 -23.07 12.03 -20.33
CA VAL A 27 -21.67 11.85 -19.96
C VAL A 27 -21.51 11.74 -18.42
N LEU A 28 -22.23 12.54 -17.65
CA LEU A 28 -22.17 12.49 -16.19
C LEU A 28 -22.76 11.20 -15.63
N THR A 29 -23.83 10.66 -16.19
CA THR A 29 -24.46 9.42 -15.68
C THR A 29 -23.55 8.20 -15.85
N VAL A 30 -22.71 8.14 -16.88
CA VAL A 30 -21.78 7.05 -17.14
C VAL A 30 -20.39 7.33 -16.52
N GLY A 31 -19.95 8.57 -16.54
CA GLY A 31 -18.61 8.96 -16.12
C GLY A 31 -18.41 8.91 -14.61
N ILE A 32 -19.36 9.37 -13.81
CA ILE A 32 -19.20 9.44 -12.35
C ILE A 32 -18.98 8.07 -11.70
N PRO A 33 -19.78 7.02 -11.97
CA PRO A 33 -19.55 5.71 -11.35
C PRO A 33 -18.24 5.08 -11.79
N SER A 34 -17.79 5.31 -13.02
CA SER A 34 -16.51 4.82 -13.52
C SER A 34 -15.31 5.41 -12.78
N LEU A 35 -15.36 6.70 -12.43
CA LEU A 35 -14.32 7.37 -11.65
C LEU A 35 -14.21 6.82 -10.23
N GLY A 36 -15.32 6.44 -9.60
CA GLY A 36 -15.32 5.83 -8.27
C GLY A 36 -14.53 4.51 -8.24
N VAL A 37 -14.79 3.61 -9.17
CA VAL A 37 -14.04 2.34 -9.29
C VAL A 37 -12.56 2.58 -9.61
N PHE A 38 -12.27 3.57 -10.44
CA PHE A 38 -10.88 3.92 -10.79
C PHE A 38 -10.09 4.40 -9.56
N THR A 39 -10.68 5.29 -8.75
CA THR A 39 -10.01 5.80 -7.54
C THR A 39 -9.78 4.70 -6.50
N GLN A 40 -10.75 3.81 -6.28
CA GLN A 40 -10.58 2.65 -5.40
C GLN A 40 -9.46 1.73 -5.87
N ASN A 41 -9.42 1.40 -7.16
CA ASN A 41 -8.36 0.58 -7.73
C ASN A 41 -6.98 1.25 -7.63
N SER A 42 -6.92 2.57 -7.78
CA SER A 42 -5.68 3.33 -7.64
C SER A 42 -5.16 3.27 -6.21
N ARG A 43 -6.02 3.53 -5.20
CA ARG A 43 -5.65 3.50 -3.77
C ARG A 43 -5.11 2.14 -3.35
N ILE A 44 -5.88 1.07 -3.59
CA ILE A 44 -5.46 -0.28 -3.18
C ILE A 44 -4.18 -0.73 -3.89
N THR A 45 -4.01 -0.35 -5.16
CA THR A 45 -2.79 -0.68 -5.92
C THR A 45 -1.59 0.09 -5.40
N SER A 46 -1.76 1.39 -5.06
CA SER A 46 -0.71 2.19 -4.45
C SER A 46 -0.24 1.59 -3.13
N THR A 47 -1.17 1.30 -2.21
CA THR A 47 -0.86 0.71 -0.91
C THR A 47 -0.15 -0.65 -1.04
N ALA A 48 -0.64 -1.53 -1.92
CA ALA A 48 0.02 -2.82 -2.15
C ALA A 48 1.44 -2.67 -2.73
N ASN A 49 1.65 -1.70 -3.63
CA ASN A 49 2.96 -1.40 -4.18
C ASN A 49 3.91 -0.77 -3.14
N ASP A 50 3.39 0.08 -2.26
CA ASP A 50 4.17 0.69 -1.17
C ASP A 50 4.64 -0.38 -0.18
N LEU A 51 3.75 -1.30 0.18
CA LEU A 51 4.10 -2.43 1.03
C LEU A 51 5.11 -3.35 0.34
N HIS A 52 4.87 -3.73 -0.92
CA HIS A 52 5.80 -4.54 -1.72
C HIS A 52 7.19 -3.88 -1.83
N SER A 53 7.23 -2.58 -2.15
CA SER A 53 8.49 -1.84 -2.25
C SER A 53 9.23 -1.75 -0.92
N SER A 54 8.50 -1.74 0.19
CA SER A 54 9.05 -1.74 1.55
C SER A 54 9.74 -3.06 1.89
N PHE A 55 9.12 -4.20 1.54
CA PHE A 55 9.77 -5.51 1.68
C PHE A 55 11.00 -5.65 0.77
N PHE A 56 10.89 -5.15 -0.47
CA PHE A 56 12.03 -5.17 -1.40
C PHE A 56 13.20 -4.31 -0.89
N LEU A 57 12.90 -3.11 -0.37
CA LEU A 57 13.90 -2.23 0.24
C LEU A 57 14.56 -2.90 1.44
N ALA A 58 13.77 -3.44 2.37
CA ALA A 58 14.31 -4.12 3.56
C ALA A 58 15.26 -5.26 3.18
N ARG A 59 14.88 -6.09 2.20
CA ARG A 59 15.73 -7.16 1.68
C ARG A 59 17.03 -6.66 1.07
N SER A 60 16.94 -5.65 0.20
CA SER A 60 18.11 -5.10 -0.50
C SER A 60 19.09 -4.42 0.46
N GLU A 61 18.55 -3.70 1.45
CA GLU A 61 19.36 -3.05 2.49
C GLU A 61 20.03 -4.09 3.41
N ALA A 62 19.34 -5.18 3.74
CA ALA A 62 19.93 -6.27 4.53
C ALA A 62 21.18 -6.85 3.85
N ALA A 63 21.08 -7.13 2.55
CA ALA A 63 22.20 -7.66 1.77
C ALA A 63 23.32 -6.59 1.58
N ARG A 64 22.96 -5.32 1.42
CA ARG A 64 23.91 -4.22 1.23
C ARG A 64 24.66 -3.88 2.52
N ALA A 65 23.94 -3.71 3.62
CA ALA A 65 24.50 -3.30 4.91
C ALA A 65 25.14 -4.45 5.68
N LYS A 66 24.95 -5.71 5.23
CA LYS A 66 25.39 -6.91 5.95
C LYS A 66 24.87 -6.97 7.39
N SER A 67 23.65 -6.47 7.60
CA SER A 67 22.97 -6.39 8.90
C SER A 67 21.55 -6.92 8.78
N ASN A 68 20.93 -7.26 9.90
CA ASN A 68 19.51 -7.56 9.88
C ASN A 68 18.73 -6.27 9.65
N ILE A 69 17.70 -6.37 8.81
CA ILE A 69 16.77 -5.27 8.54
C ILE A 69 15.38 -5.77 8.84
N THR A 70 14.67 -5.04 9.67
CA THR A 70 13.31 -5.39 10.08
C THR A 70 12.31 -4.33 9.59
N ILE A 71 11.20 -4.79 9.06
CA ILE A 71 9.98 -4.00 8.80
C ILE A 71 8.97 -4.34 9.89
N CYS A 72 8.38 -3.33 10.53
CA CYS A 72 7.35 -3.52 11.54
C CYS A 72 6.22 -2.50 11.42
N ALA A 73 5.04 -2.90 11.86
CA ALA A 73 3.91 -2.01 12.06
C ALA A 73 4.23 -0.96 13.15
N SER A 74 3.69 0.23 13.01
CA SER A 74 3.95 1.33 13.93
C SER A 74 2.83 2.36 13.91
N ASN A 75 2.14 2.52 15.02
CA ASN A 75 1.13 3.58 15.19
C ASN A 75 1.72 4.98 15.36
N ASN A 76 3.04 5.08 15.42
CA ASN A 76 3.78 6.34 15.53
C ASN A 76 4.93 6.44 14.52
N SER A 77 4.77 5.81 13.37
CA SER A 77 5.79 5.69 12.30
C SER A 77 6.43 7.03 11.93
N MET A 78 5.64 8.10 11.88
CA MET A 78 6.08 9.45 11.53
C MET A 78 6.65 10.24 12.73
N GLY A 79 6.45 9.75 13.94
CA GLY A 79 6.95 10.34 15.20
C GLY A 79 8.17 9.63 15.76
N ALA A 80 8.01 8.97 16.91
CA ALA A 80 9.08 8.23 17.58
C ALA A 80 9.56 7.01 16.76
N ALA A 81 8.74 6.50 15.87
CA ALA A 81 9.05 5.42 14.95
C ALA A 81 9.48 4.14 15.69
N THR A 82 8.60 3.63 16.52
CA THR A 82 8.79 2.40 17.30
C THR A 82 7.97 1.26 16.74
N CYS A 83 8.38 0.00 17.00
CA CYS A 83 7.61 -1.20 16.65
C CYS A 83 6.57 -1.54 17.73
N THR A 84 6.08 -0.57 18.48
CA THR A 84 5.13 -0.79 19.57
C THR A 84 3.72 -0.38 19.15
N GLY A 85 2.80 -1.34 19.18
CA GLY A 85 1.39 -1.11 18.91
C GLY A 85 1.05 -0.86 17.45
N GLY A 86 -0.22 -1.03 17.12
CA GLY A 86 -0.75 -0.81 15.78
C GLY A 86 -0.62 -2.00 14.83
N THR A 87 -1.29 -1.84 13.71
CA THR A 87 -1.28 -2.73 12.55
C THR A 87 -0.54 -2.03 11.39
N PHE A 88 -0.38 -2.71 10.27
CA PHE A 88 0.23 -2.08 9.09
C PHE A 88 -0.63 -0.96 8.50
N ASP A 89 -1.92 -0.89 8.85
CA ASP A 89 -2.80 0.23 8.46
C ASP A 89 -2.39 1.54 9.13
N ASP A 90 -1.91 1.46 10.39
CA ASP A 90 -1.44 2.62 11.15
C ASP A 90 -0.09 3.15 10.63
N GLY A 91 0.51 2.44 9.68
CA GLY A 91 1.82 2.73 9.12
C GLY A 91 2.89 1.73 9.53
N TRP A 92 4.06 1.86 8.95
CA TRP A 92 5.20 0.97 9.24
C TRP A 92 6.53 1.70 9.13
N ILE A 93 7.54 1.07 9.70
CA ILE A 93 8.93 1.52 9.60
C ILE A 93 9.83 0.39 9.11
N ILE A 94 10.94 0.76 8.50
CA ILE A 94 12.05 -0.14 8.16
C ILE A 94 13.27 0.37 8.88
N PHE A 95 13.94 -0.49 9.62
CA PHE A 95 15.09 -0.10 10.43
C PHE A 95 16.18 -1.17 10.44
N VAL A 96 17.39 -0.75 10.80
CA VAL A 96 18.53 -1.63 11.02
C VAL A 96 18.39 -2.28 12.39
N ASP A 97 18.23 -3.59 12.42
CA ASP A 97 18.05 -4.38 13.64
C ASP A 97 19.41 -5.06 13.97
N LEU A 98 20.24 -4.34 14.73
CA LEU A 98 21.61 -4.76 14.99
C LEU A 98 21.72 -5.94 15.94
N ASN A 99 20.84 -6.01 16.93
CA ASN A 99 20.84 -7.05 17.94
C ASN A 99 19.99 -8.27 17.54
N GLY A 100 19.12 -8.11 16.52
CA GLY A 100 18.26 -9.17 16.00
C GLY A 100 17.05 -9.48 16.89
N ASP A 101 16.68 -8.56 17.79
CA ASP A 101 15.55 -8.75 18.70
C ASP A 101 14.21 -8.33 18.10
N ILE A 102 14.25 -7.73 16.89
CA ILE A 102 13.07 -7.31 16.11
C ILE A 102 12.32 -6.12 16.75
N GLN A 103 12.79 -5.63 17.85
CA GLN A 103 12.19 -4.52 18.56
C GLN A 103 13.03 -3.26 18.32
N ARG A 104 12.36 -2.18 18.00
CA ARG A 104 12.95 -0.86 18.05
C ARG A 104 12.36 -0.10 19.24
N PRO A 105 13.01 -0.15 20.41
CA PRO A 105 12.54 0.61 21.57
C PRO A 105 12.77 2.11 21.35
N GLY A 106 11.73 2.84 21.47
CA GLY A 106 11.48 4.23 21.54
C GLY A 106 12.57 5.26 21.26
N GLY A 107 12.43 6.00 20.18
CA GLY A 107 12.99 7.32 19.97
C GLY A 107 14.04 7.43 18.86
N PRO A 108 14.24 8.65 18.33
CA PRO A 108 15.14 8.91 17.21
C PRO A 108 16.63 8.75 17.54
N ASN A 109 16.99 8.56 18.79
CA ASN A 109 18.37 8.48 19.27
C ASN A 109 18.58 7.21 20.13
N VAL A 110 18.18 6.05 19.61
CA VAL A 110 18.46 4.80 20.32
C VAL A 110 19.96 4.56 20.37
N VAL A 111 20.47 4.45 21.57
CA VAL A 111 21.86 4.05 21.83
C VAL A 111 22.05 2.63 21.31
N GLY A 112 22.79 2.49 20.21
CA GLY A 112 23.02 1.18 19.57
C GLY A 112 23.02 1.21 18.05
N GLY A 113 22.64 2.33 17.40
CA GLY A 113 22.77 2.47 15.95
C GLY A 113 21.62 1.85 15.14
N GLU A 114 20.50 1.51 15.76
CA GLU A 114 19.29 1.04 15.05
C GLU A 114 18.59 2.20 14.33
N ASN A 115 19.11 2.54 13.18
CA ASN A 115 18.63 3.65 12.39
C ASN A 115 17.39 3.26 11.59
N VAL A 116 16.39 4.14 11.58
CA VAL A 116 15.24 4.03 10.68
C VAL A 116 15.67 4.41 9.26
N LEU A 117 15.50 3.47 8.35
CA LEU A 117 15.81 3.63 6.94
C LEU A 117 14.65 4.27 6.18
N ARG A 118 13.43 3.86 6.52
CA ARG A 118 12.20 4.35 5.88
C ARG A 118 11.05 4.38 6.88
N ARG A 119 10.17 5.36 6.70
CA ARG A 119 8.92 5.53 7.43
C ARG A 119 7.79 5.57 6.44
N HIS A 120 6.69 4.90 6.75
CA HIS A 120 5.45 4.98 5.98
C HIS A 120 4.35 5.53 6.89
N PRO A 121 3.60 6.55 6.44
CA PRO A 121 2.48 7.08 7.20
C PRO A 121 1.34 6.05 7.27
N PRO A 122 0.31 6.29 8.09
CA PRO A 122 -0.94 5.53 8.03
C PRO A 122 -1.47 5.46 6.60
N VAL A 123 -2.09 4.34 6.25
CA VAL A 123 -2.75 4.19 4.94
C VAL A 123 -4.09 4.94 4.93
N ASP A 124 -4.73 5.01 3.77
CA ASP A 124 -6.08 5.59 3.64
C ASP A 124 -7.08 4.76 4.47
N ASP A 125 -7.96 5.42 5.24
CA ASP A 125 -8.94 4.77 6.14
C ASP A 125 -9.90 3.79 5.41
N ALA A 126 -9.96 3.87 4.08
CA ALA A 126 -10.74 2.93 3.27
C ALA A 126 -9.96 1.65 2.91
N ILE A 127 -8.72 1.51 3.35
CA ILE A 127 -7.84 0.37 3.08
C ILE A 127 -7.52 -0.33 4.38
N ASP A 128 -7.63 -1.65 4.38
CA ASP A 128 -7.25 -2.54 5.46
C ASP A 128 -6.10 -3.45 5.03
N ILE A 129 -5.13 -3.68 5.92
CA ILE A 129 -3.99 -4.57 5.69
C ILE A 129 -3.96 -5.67 6.75
N SER A 130 -4.47 -6.83 6.41
CA SER A 130 -4.46 -8.01 7.28
C SER A 130 -3.19 -8.84 7.04
N MET A 131 -2.41 -9.09 8.10
CA MET A 131 -1.22 -9.93 8.06
C MET A 131 -1.55 -11.35 8.53
N ASN A 132 -1.08 -12.37 7.81
CA ASN A 132 -1.29 -13.76 8.19
C ASN A 132 0.06 -14.55 8.17
N PRO A 133 0.43 -15.25 9.26
CA PRO A 133 -0.18 -15.15 10.60
C PRO A 133 -0.08 -13.72 11.13
N GLY A 134 -0.95 -13.30 12.05
CA GLY A 134 -1.10 -11.92 12.54
C GLY A 134 0.16 -11.27 13.10
N ALA A 135 1.19 -11.21 12.27
CA ALA A 135 2.52 -10.71 12.61
C ALA A 135 2.59 -9.20 12.38
N THR A 136 3.15 -8.51 13.34
CA THR A 136 3.35 -7.06 13.28
C THR A 136 4.72 -6.67 12.71
N TYR A 137 5.55 -7.65 12.33
CA TYR A 137 6.89 -7.43 11.77
C TYR A 137 7.35 -8.57 10.86
N PHE A 138 8.38 -8.30 10.05
CA PHE A 138 9.13 -9.28 9.28
C PHE A 138 10.60 -8.84 9.18
N SER A 139 11.53 -9.77 9.40
CA SER A 139 12.97 -9.49 9.39
C SER A 139 13.69 -10.20 8.25
N PHE A 140 14.73 -9.56 7.72
CA PHE A 140 15.65 -10.10 6.72
C PHE A 140 17.06 -10.23 7.31
N ALA A 141 17.70 -11.34 7.00
CA ALA A 141 19.10 -11.61 7.35
C ALA A 141 20.08 -10.82 6.46
N PRO A 142 21.35 -10.68 6.87
CA PRO A 142 22.42 -10.07 6.06
C PRO A 142 22.65 -10.74 4.69
N THR A 143 22.12 -11.92 4.50
CA THR A 143 22.14 -12.68 3.23
C THR A 143 21.00 -12.26 2.28
N GLY A 144 20.07 -11.44 2.74
CA GLY A 144 18.83 -11.12 2.02
C GLY A 144 17.76 -12.22 2.11
N LEU A 145 17.98 -13.26 2.91
CA LEU A 145 16.97 -14.29 3.21
C LEU A 145 16.00 -13.78 4.30
N GLY A 146 14.75 -14.20 4.23
CA GLY A 146 13.79 -13.92 5.28
C GLY A 146 14.13 -14.64 6.58
N ARG A 147 14.21 -13.91 7.69
CA ARG A 147 14.30 -14.48 9.04
C ARG A 147 12.93 -14.84 9.61
N GLY A 148 11.88 -14.35 8.96
CA GLY A 148 10.50 -14.59 9.36
C GLY A 148 9.93 -13.49 10.25
N ASN A 149 8.79 -13.82 10.83
CA ASN A 149 7.92 -12.96 11.62
C ASN A 149 7.80 -13.37 13.08
N VAL A 150 8.61 -14.32 13.53
CA VAL A 150 8.71 -14.75 14.93
C VAL A 150 10.18 -14.81 15.31
N ALA A 151 10.57 -14.10 16.36
CA ALA A 151 11.94 -14.10 16.85
C ALA A 151 12.41 -15.54 17.20
N GLY A 152 13.53 -15.95 16.62
CA GLY A 152 14.12 -17.27 16.87
C GLY A 152 13.43 -18.45 16.18
N ALA A 153 12.30 -18.26 15.49
CA ALA A 153 11.58 -19.37 14.84
C ALA A 153 12.12 -19.75 13.46
N GLY A 154 13.03 -18.97 12.91
CA GLY A 154 13.64 -19.20 11.59
C GLY A 154 12.80 -18.70 10.41
N PRO A 155 13.21 -19.00 9.18
CA PRO A 155 12.55 -18.51 7.98
C PRO A 155 11.10 -18.99 7.88
N SER A 156 10.18 -18.07 7.69
CA SER A 156 8.74 -18.34 7.53
C SER A 156 8.16 -17.57 6.36
N VAL A 157 7.01 -18.02 5.87
CA VAL A 157 6.22 -17.30 4.88
C VAL A 157 5.42 -16.23 5.61
N GLN A 158 5.45 -15.02 5.09
CA GLN A 158 4.58 -13.95 5.51
C GLN A 158 3.61 -13.62 4.38
N THR A 159 2.35 -13.51 4.70
CA THR A 159 1.34 -13.04 3.75
C THR A 159 0.64 -11.81 4.29
N ALA A 160 0.23 -10.94 3.38
CA ALA A 160 -0.60 -9.79 3.69
C ALA A 160 -1.74 -9.72 2.67
N VAL A 161 -2.93 -9.42 3.14
CA VAL A 161 -4.08 -9.11 2.29
C VAL A 161 -4.36 -7.62 2.44
N VAL A 162 -4.35 -6.91 1.32
CA VAL A 162 -4.73 -5.50 1.25
C VAL A 162 -6.13 -5.44 0.66
N CYS A 163 -7.07 -4.94 1.44
CA CYS A 163 -8.49 -4.88 1.14
C CYS A 163 -8.98 -3.43 1.06
N ASP A 164 -10.08 -3.23 0.39
CA ASP A 164 -10.90 -2.03 0.51
C ASP A 164 -12.37 -2.45 0.79
N GLY A 165 -13.27 -1.49 0.92
CA GLY A 165 -14.68 -1.75 1.22
C GLY A 165 -15.44 -2.65 0.24
N ARG A 166 -14.81 -3.08 -0.87
CA ARG A 166 -15.36 -4.08 -1.80
C ARG A 166 -15.07 -5.51 -1.36
N GLY A 167 -14.09 -5.71 -0.48
CA GLY A 167 -13.68 -7.02 -0.02
C GLY A 167 -13.02 -7.89 -1.11
N ASN A 168 -13.08 -9.22 -0.94
CA ASN A 168 -12.53 -10.19 -1.89
C ASN A 168 -13.52 -10.49 -3.04
N VAL A 169 -14.03 -9.45 -3.69
CA VAL A 169 -14.97 -9.59 -4.81
C VAL A 169 -14.21 -9.76 -6.12
N VAL A 170 -14.72 -10.67 -6.96
CA VAL A 170 -14.19 -10.88 -8.30
C VAL A 170 -14.47 -9.65 -9.16
N ALA A 171 -13.42 -8.95 -9.55
CA ALA A 171 -13.50 -7.82 -10.47
C ALA A 171 -13.57 -8.29 -11.93
N ALA A 172 -13.86 -7.38 -12.85
CA ALA A 172 -13.81 -7.67 -14.27
C ALA A 172 -12.46 -8.29 -14.66
N GLY A 173 -12.50 -9.45 -15.32
CA GLY A 173 -11.31 -10.22 -15.70
C GLY A 173 -10.96 -11.37 -14.75
N GLY A 174 -11.83 -11.71 -13.78
CA GLY A 174 -11.68 -12.91 -12.93
C GLY A 174 -10.70 -12.77 -11.77
N ASN A 175 -10.13 -11.59 -11.56
CA ASN A 175 -9.19 -11.31 -10.46
C ASN A 175 -9.89 -10.64 -9.29
N SER A 176 -9.37 -10.83 -8.07
CA SER A 176 -9.88 -10.14 -6.89
C SER A 176 -9.72 -8.62 -6.98
N ALA A 177 -10.65 -7.88 -6.36
CA ALA A 177 -10.49 -6.47 -6.04
C ALA A 177 -9.36 -6.25 -5.03
N ALA A 178 -9.20 -7.16 -4.05
CA ALA A 178 -8.13 -7.15 -3.08
C ALA A 178 -6.75 -7.49 -3.68
N ARG A 179 -5.69 -7.29 -2.91
CA ARG A 179 -4.31 -7.63 -3.27
C ARG A 179 -3.73 -8.58 -2.23
N TYR A 180 -3.11 -9.65 -2.70
CA TYR A 180 -2.42 -10.63 -1.88
C TYR A 180 -0.91 -10.47 -2.06
N LEU A 181 -0.22 -10.12 -0.99
CA LEU A 181 1.25 -10.06 -0.98
C LEU A 181 1.76 -11.28 -0.24
N VAL A 182 2.71 -11.98 -0.83
CA VAL A 182 3.41 -13.11 -0.19
C VAL A 182 4.91 -12.83 -0.18
N VAL A 183 5.52 -13.01 0.98
CA VAL A 183 6.98 -12.97 1.17
C VAL A 183 7.46 -14.37 1.53
N THR A 184 8.28 -14.95 0.66
CA THR A 184 8.82 -16.30 0.84
C THR A 184 10.01 -16.30 1.80
N PRO A 185 10.40 -17.47 2.37
CA PRO A 185 11.62 -17.61 3.17
C PRO A 185 12.89 -17.19 2.43
N LEU A 186 12.90 -17.27 1.10
CA LEU A 186 13.98 -16.77 0.25
C LEU A 186 13.99 -15.23 0.12
N GLY A 187 13.10 -14.55 0.82
CA GLY A 187 12.98 -13.09 0.83
C GLY A 187 12.32 -12.50 -0.41
N ARG A 188 11.69 -13.32 -1.29
CA ARG A 188 10.99 -12.80 -2.47
C ARG A 188 9.59 -12.34 -2.07
N ALA A 189 9.29 -11.08 -2.32
CA ALA A 189 7.95 -10.53 -2.23
C ALA A 189 7.27 -10.57 -3.61
N THR A 190 5.98 -10.93 -3.64
CA THR A 190 5.17 -10.97 -4.87
C THR A 190 3.74 -10.53 -4.53
N VAL A 191 3.13 -9.74 -5.42
CA VAL A 191 1.73 -9.33 -5.28
C VAL A 191 0.87 -10.08 -6.30
N LEU A 192 -0.19 -10.70 -5.82
CA LEU A 192 -1.14 -11.48 -6.59
C LEU A 192 -2.57 -10.93 -6.41
N ARG A 193 -3.50 -11.38 -7.25
CA ARG A 193 -4.91 -11.02 -7.20
C ARG A 193 -5.81 -12.26 -7.25
N ASP A 194 -5.31 -13.34 -6.70
CA ASP A 194 -5.99 -14.63 -6.69
C ASP A 194 -7.03 -14.69 -5.56
N VAL A 195 -8.27 -14.97 -5.91
CA VAL A 195 -9.41 -15.02 -4.98
C VAL A 195 -9.26 -16.13 -3.96
N ASP A 196 -8.78 -17.30 -4.39
CA ASP A 196 -8.66 -18.48 -3.54
C ASP A 196 -7.55 -18.30 -2.52
N LEU A 197 -6.41 -17.74 -2.93
CA LEU A 197 -5.30 -17.41 -2.03
C LEU A 197 -5.68 -16.38 -0.98
N ILE A 198 -6.44 -15.35 -1.38
CA ILE A 198 -6.94 -14.32 -0.46
C ILE A 198 -7.91 -14.95 0.55
N THR A 199 -8.83 -15.80 0.10
CA THR A 199 -9.78 -16.51 0.97
C THR A 199 -9.06 -17.43 1.94
N ALA A 200 -8.05 -18.17 1.47
CA ALA A 200 -7.23 -19.06 2.30
C ALA A 200 -6.40 -18.30 3.34
N ALA A 201 -6.03 -17.03 3.06
CA ALA A 201 -5.31 -16.16 3.99
C ALA A 201 -6.20 -15.48 5.05
N GLY A 202 -7.50 -15.79 5.08
CA GLY A 202 -8.46 -15.21 6.01
C GLY A 202 -9.45 -14.23 5.36
N GLY A 203 -9.28 -13.94 4.07
CA GLY A 203 -10.15 -13.02 3.33
C GLY A 203 -9.92 -11.54 3.68
N CYS A 204 -10.88 -10.72 3.30
CA CYS A 204 -11.03 -9.35 3.76
C CYS A 204 -11.96 -9.31 4.97
N PRO A 205 -11.69 -8.48 5.99
CA PRO A 205 -12.56 -8.29 7.14
C PRO A 205 -13.92 -7.69 6.76
#